data_496c3691651e1438c2d3f582a2185410
#
_entry.id   496c3691651e1438c2d3f582a2185410
#
_cell.length_a   1.000
_cell.length_b   1.000
_cell.length_c   1.000
_cell.angle_alpha   90.00
_cell.angle_beta   90.00
_cell.angle_gamma   90.00
#
_symmetry.space_group_name_H-M   'P 1'
#
loop_
_entity.id
_entity.type
_entity.pdbx_description
1 polymer ?
#
loop_
_entity_poly.entity_id
_entity_poly.type
_entity_poly.pdbx_seq_one_letter_code
_entity_poly.pdbx_strand_id
1 'polypeptide(L)'
;MKKNNNKGFTLMEMLIVVAIIAVLVAIAIPVFTNQLEKAREATDAANIRSAYAEVMATALTDTDRATATDAKLTNDVKKTVTDGKAVWSKDVKAVQKQKEWQNTTIAEIAGLPTGKGTTDGTKVTADTLNGWTVKYDEVTGATTITEKTN
;
A
#
# COMPACT_ATOMS: atom_id res chain seq x y z
N MET A 1 28.65 -61.03 -13.48
CA MET A 1 28.74 -59.64 -13.99
C MET A 1 27.35 -59.03 -14.01
N LYS A 2 27.06 -58.00 -13.13
CA LYS A 2 25.82 -57.28 -13.13
C LYS A 2 25.85 -56.21 -14.24
N LYS A 3 24.96 -56.33 -15.22
CA LYS A 3 24.80 -55.37 -16.31
C LYS A 3 24.06 -54.16 -15.74
N ASN A 4 24.74 -53.04 -15.51
CA ASN A 4 24.11 -51.75 -15.16
C ASN A 4 23.42 -51.21 -16.40
N ASN A 5 22.10 -51.34 -16.46
CA ASN A 5 21.29 -50.65 -17.46
C ASN A 5 21.14 -49.17 -17.05
N ASN A 6 22.08 -48.33 -17.34
CA ASN A 6 21.94 -46.89 -17.27
C ASN A 6 21.07 -46.44 -18.43
N LYS A 7 19.74 -46.35 -18.17
CA LYS A 7 18.82 -45.71 -19.10
C LYS A 7 18.99 -44.21 -18.92
N GLY A 8 19.73 -43.58 -19.81
CA GLY A 8 19.82 -42.15 -19.90
C GLY A 8 18.53 -41.58 -20.53
N PHE A 9 18.14 -40.37 -20.11
CA PHE A 9 17.06 -39.65 -20.76
C PHE A 9 17.41 -39.32 -22.21
N THR A 10 16.44 -39.46 -23.10
CA THR A 10 16.61 -39.08 -24.49
C THR A 10 16.50 -37.56 -24.63
N LEU A 11 17.19 -37.00 -25.62
CA LEU A 11 17.11 -35.56 -25.93
C LEU A 11 15.69 -35.14 -26.25
N MET A 12 14.91 -36.00 -26.87
CA MET A 12 13.50 -35.76 -27.19
C MET A 12 12.61 -35.64 -25.94
N GLU A 13 12.81 -36.50 -24.94
CA GLU A 13 12.08 -36.44 -23.69
C GLU A 13 12.36 -35.13 -22.96
N MET A 14 13.59 -34.65 -22.92
CA MET A 14 13.94 -33.36 -22.33
C MET A 14 13.32 -32.20 -23.09
N LEU A 15 13.28 -32.25 -24.41
CA LEU A 15 12.71 -31.22 -25.26
C LEU A 15 11.21 -31.07 -25.05
N ILE A 16 10.47 -32.17 -24.91
CA ILE A 16 9.05 -32.16 -24.65
C ILE A 16 8.77 -31.55 -23.27
N VAL A 17 9.52 -31.92 -22.24
CA VAL A 17 9.36 -31.40 -20.89
C VAL A 17 9.56 -29.88 -20.84
N VAL A 18 10.64 -29.39 -21.47
CA VAL A 18 10.93 -27.95 -21.52
C VAL A 18 9.84 -27.20 -22.29
N ALA A 19 9.31 -27.77 -23.38
CA ALA A 19 8.20 -27.14 -24.13
C ALA A 19 6.94 -27.03 -23.31
N ILE A 20 6.58 -28.05 -22.53
CA ILE A 20 5.40 -28.00 -21.65
C ILE A 20 5.61 -26.95 -20.54
N ILE A 21 6.76 -26.93 -19.89
CA ILE A 21 7.07 -25.95 -18.87
C ILE A 21 7.00 -24.52 -19.43
N ALA A 22 7.53 -24.28 -20.63
CA ALA A 22 7.50 -22.97 -21.26
C ALA A 22 6.06 -22.45 -21.46
N VAL A 23 5.15 -23.31 -21.90
CA VAL A 23 3.72 -22.94 -22.06
C VAL A 23 3.06 -22.64 -20.70
N LEU A 24 3.31 -23.47 -19.68
CA LEU A 24 2.76 -23.26 -18.34
C LEU A 24 3.26 -21.96 -17.73
N VAL A 25 4.54 -21.65 -17.85
CA VAL A 25 5.15 -20.41 -17.34
C VAL A 25 4.59 -19.20 -18.07
N ALA A 26 4.39 -19.26 -19.39
CA ALA A 26 3.84 -18.17 -20.17
C ALA A 26 2.44 -17.74 -19.70
N ILE A 27 1.62 -18.68 -19.22
CA ILE A 27 0.29 -18.40 -18.67
C ILE A 27 0.38 -17.97 -17.20
N ALA A 28 1.29 -18.56 -16.43
CA ALA A 28 1.38 -18.35 -14.99
C ALA A 28 1.90 -16.93 -14.63
N ILE A 29 2.86 -16.39 -15.39
CA ILE A 29 3.49 -15.09 -15.09
C ILE A 29 2.45 -13.94 -15.00
N PRO A 30 1.57 -13.69 -15.99
CA PRO A 30 0.63 -12.58 -15.93
C PRO A 30 -0.39 -12.74 -14.80
N VAL A 31 -0.80 -13.96 -14.49
CA VAL A 31 -1.73 -14.23 -13.40
C VAL A 31 -1.08 -13.94 -12.05
N PHE A 32 0.17 -14.38 -11.89
CA PHE A 32 0.93 -14.21 -10.65
C PHE A 32 1.23 -12.72 -10.35
N THR A 33 1.59 -11.95 -11.36
CA THR A 33 1.86 -10.51 -11.18
C THR A 33 0.62 -9.75 -10.70
N ASN A 34 -0.56 -10.06 -11.22
CA ASN A 34 -1.81 -9.46 -10.78
C ASN A 34 -2.16 -9.83 -9.32
N GLN A 35 -1.91 -11.08 -8.92
CA GLN A 35 -2.15 -11.51 -7.54
C GLN A 35 -1.17 -10.86 -6.56
N LEU A 36 0.10 -10.69 -6.97
CA LEU A 36 1.09 -9.96 -6.17
C LEU A 36 0.68 -8.50 -5.96
N GLU A 37 0.15 -7.83 -6.99
CA GLU A 37 -0.28 -6.44 -6.85
C GLU A 37 -1.46 -6.32 -5.89
N LYS A 38 -2.47 -7.20 -5.98
CA LYS A 38 -3.57 -7.24 -5.02
C LYS A 38 -3.10 -7.47 -3.57
N ALA A 39 -2.07 -8.30 -3.38
CA ALA A 39 -1.50 -8.51 -2.06
C ALA A 39 -0.79 -7.26 -1.53
N ARG A 40 -0.10 -6.51 -2.39
CA ARG A 40 0.52 -5.23 -2.04
C ARG A 40 -0.52 -4.18 -1.65
N GLU A 41 -1.59 -4.08 -2.41
CA GLU A 41 -2.73 -3.20 -2.10
C GLU A 41 -3.32 -3.52 -0.73
N ALA A 42 -3.52 -4.80 -0.41
CA ALA A 42 -4.01 -5.21 0.90
C ALA A 42 -3.07 -4.80 2.03
N THR A 43 -1.76 -4.88 1.80
CA THR A 43 -0.74 -4.41 2.75
C THR A 43 -0.82 -2.90 2.93
N ASP A 44 -0.96 -2.16 1.85
CA ASP A 44 -1.10 -0.70 1.91
C ASP A 44 -2.36 -0.27 2.64
N ALA A 45 -3.49 -0.93 2.39
CA ALA A 45 -4.72 -0.68 3.14
C ALA A 45 -4.56 -0.94 4.64
N ALA A 46 -3.84 -2.00 5.03
CA ALA A 46 -3.54 -2.27 6.43
C ALA A 46 -2.63 -1.21 7.05
N ASN A 47 -1.61 -0.74 6.33
CA ASN A 47 -0.70 0.31 6.77
C ASN A 47 -1.43 1.66 6.94
N ILE A 48 -2.33 2.00 6.03
CA ILE A 48 -3.16 3.21 6.13
C ILE A 48 -4.07 3.14 7.36
N ARG A 49 -4.69 1.99 7.65
CA ARG A 49 -5.50 1.80 8.87
C ARG A 49 -4.69 1.93 10.14
N SER A 50 -3.48 1.37 10.16
CA SER A 50 -2.57 1.53 11.29
C SER A 50 -2.20 2.99 11.51
N ALA A 51 -1.87 3.70 10.44
CA ALA A 51 -1.56 5.13 10.50
C ALA A 51 -2.75 5.96 10.99
N TYR A 52 -3.97 5.63 10.55
CA TYR A 52 -5.18 6.27 11.04
C TYR A 52 -5.34 6.09 12.55
N ALA A 53 -5.21 4.86 13.04
CA ALA A 53 -5.34 4.57 14.47
C ALA A 53 -4.28 5.32 15.29
N GLU A 54 -3.05 5.40 14.80
CA GLU A 54 -1.95 6.10 15.47
C GLU A 54 -2.16 7.63 15.47
N VAL A 55 -2.62 8.21 14.36
CA VAL A 55 -2.96 9.63 14.28
C VAL A 55 -4.09 9.96 15.26
N MET A 56 -5.15 9.17 15.29
CA MET A 56 -6.28 9.36 16.20
C MET A 56 -5.88 9.21 17.66
N ALA A 57 -5.12 8.17 18.00
CA ALA A 57 -4.63 7.95 19.36
C ALA A 57 -3.77 9.13 19.82
N THR A 58 -2.86 9.60 18.96
CA THR A 58 -1.99 10.73 19.27
C THR A 58 -2.80 12.03 19.43
N ALA A 59 -3.76 12.29 18.55
CA ALA A 59 -4.61 13.47 18.63
C ALA A 59 -5.48 13.50 19.91
N LEU A 60 -5.98 12.33 20.33
CA LEU A 60 -6.80 12.23 21.54
C LEU A 60 -5.99 12.33 22.85
N THR A 61 -4.72 11.90 22.82
CA THR A 61 -3.85 11.94 24.01
C THR A 61 -2.99 13.20 24.10
N ASP A 62 -2.97 14.01 23.05
CA ASP A 62 -2.22 15.27 23.03
C ASP A 62 -2.90 16.30 23.93
N THR A 63 -2.27 16.59 25.07
CA THR A 63 -2.75 17.57 26.06
C THR A 63 -2.33 18.98 25.72
N ASP A 64 -1.32 19.16 24.88
CA ASP A 64 -0.75 20.45 24.52
C ASP A 64 -1.12 20.84 23.07
N ARG A 65 -2.40 21.14 22.89
CA ARG A 65 -2.96 21.45 21.56
C ARG A 65 -2.51 22.82 21.01
N ALA A 66 -2.13 23.73 21.87
CA ALA A 66 -1.87 25.13 21.51
C ALA A 66 -0.41 25.41 21.11
N THR A 67 0.56 24.66 21.65
CA THR A 67 1.94 24.84 21.30
C THR A 67 2.27 24.04 20.05
N ALA A 68 2.43 24.79 19.01
CA ALA A 68 2.84 24.27 17.73
C ALA A 68 4.32 24.01 17.70
N THR A 69 4.68 23.01 17.03
CA THR A 69 5.70 23.09 15.98
C THR A 69 5.82 21.70 15.43
N ASP A 70 6.27 21.54 14.22
CA ASP A 70 6.62 20.31 13.50
C ASP A 70 7.33 19.21 14.35
N ALA A 71 6.85 19.08 15.59
CA ALA A 71 7.31 18.09 16.53
C ALA A 71 6.85 16.72 16.06
N LYS A 72 7.80 15.88 15.72
CA LYS A 72 7.57 14.46 15.52
C LYS A 72 7.17 13.86 16.86
N LEU A 73 5.88 13.57 16.99
CA LEU A 73 5.31 12.92 18.15
C LEU A 73 5.60 11.41 18.13
N THR A 74 5.05 10.67 19.07
CA THR A 74 5.16 9.21 19.12
C THR A 74 4.72 8.58 17.79
N ASN A 75 5.38 7.51 17.35
CA ASN A 75 5.04 6.75 16.13
C ASN A 75 5.10 7.53 14.81
N ASP A 76 6.02 8.49 14.67
CA ASP A 76 6.18 9.29 13.44
C ASP A 76 4.97 10.17 13.07
N VAL A 77 4.05 10.38 13.98
CA VAL A 77 2.95 11.33 13.80
C VAL A 77 3.51 12.75 13.97
N LYS A 78 3.24 13.60 13.00
CA LYS A 78 3.60 15.03 13.00
C LYS A 78 2.38 15.85 13.43
N LYS A 79 2.63 16.87 14.22
CA LYS A 79 1.63 17.88 14.59
C LYS A 79 1.99 19.20 13.95
N THR A 80 1.03 19.83 13.30
CA THR A 80 1.17 21.19 12.77
C THR A 80 0.07 22.02 13.36
N VAL A 81 0.39 23.20 13.90
CA VAL A 81 -0.62 24.14 14.39
C VAL A 81 -0.57 25.41 13.53
N THR A 82 -1.68 25.78 12.97
CA THR A 82 -1.86 27.00 12.19
C THR A 82 -3.05 27.75 12.75
N ASP A 83 -2.87 29.01 13.13
CA ASP A 83 -3.92 29.86 13.73
C ASP A 83 -4.60 29.24 14.96
N GLY A 84 -3.82 28.56 15.81
CA GLY A 84 -4.33 27.89 17.01
C GLY A 84 -5.09 26.59 16.74
N LYS A 85 -5.06 26.08 15.51
CA LYS A 85 -5.75 24.87 15.07
C LYS A 85 -4.73 23.76 14.86
N ALA A 86 -4.90 22.64 15.54
CA ALA A 86 -3.99 21.51 15.44
C ALA A 86 -4.43 20.52 14.35
N VAL A 87 -3.45 20.08 13.58
CA VAL A 87 -3.59 19.01 12.58
C VAL A 87 -2.50 17.97 12.83
N TRP A 88 -2.92 16.73 13.01
CA TRP A 88 -2.01 15.60 13.14
C TRP A 88 -1.94 14.86 11.82
N SER A 89 -0.75 14.44 11.43
CA SER A 89 -0.55 13.75 10.15
C SER A 89 0.51 12.67 10.26
N LYS A 90 0.34 11.61 9.47
CA LYS A 90 1.33 10.56 9.30
C LYS A 90 1.45 10.17 7.84
N ASP A 91 2.69 10.04 7.38
CA ASP A 91 3.01 9.57 6.05
C ASP A 91 3.11 8.04 6.05
N VAL A 92 2.49 7.40 5.07
CA VAL A 92 2.53 5.96 4.80
C VAL A 92 3.17 5.73 3.45
N LYS A 93 4.22 4.92 3.42
CA LYS A 93 4.92 4.59 2.18
C LYS A 93 4.14 3.55 1.38
N ALA A 94 4.02 3.73 0.07
CA ALA A 94 3.40 2.76 -0.82
C ALA A 94 4.25 1.50 -0.99
N VAL A 95 3.60 0.35 -0.98
CA VAL A 95 4.18 -0.97 -1.32
C VAL A 95 3.68 -1.41 -2.70
N GLN A 96 2.46 -1.00 -3.09
CA GLN A 96 1.92 -1.23 -4.43
C GLN A 96 2.79 -0.56 -5.49
N LYS A 97 2.86 -1.19 -6.67
CA LYS A 97 3.63 -0.68 -7.81
C LYS A 97 2.75 -0.12 -8.91
N GLN A 98 1.50 -0.56 -8.94
CA GLN A 98 0.51 -0.01 -9.85
C GLN A 98 -0.30 1.06 -9.11
N LYS A 99 -0.66 2.09 -9.83
CA LYS A 99 -1.29 3.27 -9.29
C LYS A 99 -2.77 3.12 -9.00
N GLU A 100 -3.47 2.43 -9.89
CA GLU A 100 -4.88 2.16 -9.74
C GLU A 100 -5.07 0.94 -8.86
N TRP A 101 -5.93 1.05 -7.86
CA TRP A 101 -6.32 -0.09 -7.04
C TRP A 101 -7.00 -1.14 -7.94
N GLN A 102 -6.37 -2.29 -8.04
CA GLN A 102 -6.92 -3.44 -8.76
C GLN A 102 -8.17 -3.99 -8.07
N ASN A 103 -8.28 -3.74 -6.78
CA ASN A 103 -9.42 -4.13 -5.97
C ASN A 103 -10.13 -2.88 -5.46
N THR A 104 -11.18 -2.46 -6.15
CA THR A 104 -12.02 -1.32 -5.77
C THR A 104 -12.64 -1.49 -4.38
N THR A 105 -12.86 -2.73 -3.94
CA THR A 105 -13.35 -3.05 -2.61
C THR A 105 -12.33 -2.68 -1.53
N ILE A 106 -11.03 -2.69 -1.80
CA ILE A 106 -10.01 -2.30 -0.81
C ILE A 106 -10.01 -0.78 -0.59
N ALA A 107 -10.23 0.00 -1.62
CA ALA A 107 -10.38 1.45 -1.49
C ALA A 107 -11.58 1.81 -0.58
N GLU A 108 -12.64 1.00 -0.58
CA GLU A 108 -13.78 1.10 0.33
C GLU A 108 -13.51 0.42 1.68
N ILE A 109 -12.78 -0.70 1.70
CA ILE A 109 -12.43 -1.52 2.89
C ILE A 109 -11.46 -0.78 3.83
N ALA A 110 -10.84 0.29 3.41
CA ALA A 110 -10.17 1.13 4.37
C ALA A 110 -11.15 1.54 5.49
N GLY A 111 -12.48 1.43 5.24
CA GLY A 111 -13.52 1.55 6.29
C GLY A 111 -13.34 2.81 7.13
N LEU A 112 -12.55 3.73 6.59
CA LEU A 112 -12.20 4.95 7.26
C LEU A 112 -13.41 5.87 7.12
N PRO A 113 -13.84 6.53 8.21
CA PRO A 113 -15.03 7.38 8.22
C PRO A 113 -14.89 8.62 7.34
N THR A 114 -13.82 8.70 6.60
CA THR A 114 -13.62 9.72 5.60
C THR A 114 -14.30 9.27 4.33
N GLY A 115 -15.37 9.92 4.02
CA GLY A 115 -15.92 9.77 2.70
C GLY A 115 -14.80 9.82 1.68
N LYS A 116 -14.79 8.83 0.80
CA LYS A 116 -13.94 8.66 -0.37
C LYS A 116 -12.56 9.26 -0.18
N GLY A 117 -11.52 8.43 -0.24
CA GLY A 117 -10.22 8.98 -0.59
C GLY A 117 -10.47 9.90 -1.78
N THR A 118 -10.59 11.17 -1.51
CA THR A 118 -10.69 12.16 -2.53
C THR A 118 -9.32 12.24 -3.15
N THR A 119 -9.07 11.36 -4.08
CA THR A 119 -8.41 11.83 -5.26
C THR A 119 -9.29 12.97 -5.75
N ASP A 120 -8.87 14.17 -5.47
CA ASP A 120 -9.30 15.34 -6.22
C ASP A 120 -9.06 14.97 -7.69
N GLY A 121 -10.03 14.38 -8.37
CA GLY A 121 -10.10 14.01 -9.78
C GLY A 121 -8.84 14.10 -10.65
N THR A 122 -7.74 14.49 -10.10
CA THR A 122 -6.42 14.57 -10.71
C THR A 122 -5.86 13.15 -10.81
N LYS A 123 -6.00 12.60 -12.00
CA LYS A 123 -5.41 11.33 -12.41
C LYS A 123 -3.90 11.36 -12.12
N VAL A 124 -3.51 10.91 -10.93
CA VAL A 124 -2.10 10.79 -10.56
C VAL A 124 -1.44 9.80 -11.54
N THR A 125 -0.40 10.15 -12.26
CA THR A 125 0.27 9.25 -13.22
C THR A 125 1.18 8.23 -12.51
N ALA A 126 1.23 7.01 -13.00
CA ALA A 126 1.78 5.82 -12.34
C ALA A 126 3.20 5.93 -11.76
N ASP A 127 3.99 6.88 -12.26
CA ASP A 127 5.42 6.98 -11.91
C ASP A 127 5.69 7.79 -10.63
N THR A 128 4.67 8.30 -9.95
CA THR A 128 4.83 9.28 -8.86
C THR A 128 4.16 8.95 -7.55
N LEU A 129 3.50 7.77 -7.41
CA LEU A 129 2.91 7.39 -6.14
C LEU A 129 4.01 7.06 -5.12
N ASN A 130 4.18 7.92 -4.12
CA ASN A 130 5.16 7.75 -3.07
C ASN A 130 4.54 7.20 -1.77
N GLY A 131 3.22 7.24 -1.67
CA GLY A 131 2.47 6.79 -0.51
C GLY A 131 1.20 7.59 -0.27
N TRP A 132 0.82 7.64 0.99
CA TRP A 132 -0.35 8.39 1.45
C TRP A 132 0.00 9.22 2.66
N THR A 133 -0.73 10.30 2.86
CA THR A 133 -0.71 11.07 4.10
C THR A 133 -2.08 10.98 4.75
N VAL A 134 -2.12 10.46 5.95
CA VAL A 134 -3.31 10.45 6.81
C VAL A 134 -3.27 11.70 7.68
N LYS A 135 -4.32 12.52 7.64
CA LYS A 135 -4.44 13.76 8.43
C LYS A 135 -5.72 13.75 9.24
N TYR A 136 -5.63 14.17 10.49
CA TYR A 136 -6.78 14.49 11.32
C TYR A 136 -6.77 15.98 11.64
N ASP A 137 -7.88 16.64 11.41
CA ASP A 137 -8.08 18.07 11.67
C ASP A 137 -9.03 18.24 12.85
N GLU A 138 -8.56 18.90 13.91
CA GLU A 138 -9.32 19.10 15.14
C GLU A 138 -10.56 19.96 14.92
N VAL A 139 -10.50 20.91 14.02
CA VAL A 139 -11.59 21.90 13.83
C VAL A 139 -12.78 21.29 13.10
N THR A 140 -12.49 20.50 12.09
CA THR A 140 -13.51 19.83 11.29
C THR A 140 -13.92 18.48 11.89
N GLY A 141 -13.12 17.92 12.80
CA GLY A 141 -13.27 16.55 13.29
C GLY A 141 -13.08 15.50 12.20
N ALA A 142 -12.60 15.91 11.04
CA ALA A 142 -12.48 15.04 9.87
C ALA A 142 -11.08 14.45 9.74
N THR A 143 -11.02 13.20 9.31
CA THR A 143 -9.77 12.59 8.85
C THR A 143 -9.76 12.56 7.33
N THR A 144 -8.66 12.94 6.73
CA THR A 144 -8.46 12.90 5.30
C THR A 144 -7.26 12.02 4.95
N ILE A 145 -7.37 11.27 3.87
CA ILE A 145 -6.27 10.48 3.31
C ILE A 145 -6.00 11.03 1.93
N THR A 146 -4.79 11.51 1.73
CA THR A 146 -4.36 12.08 0.46
C THR A 146 -3.18 11.30 -0.10
N GLU A 147 -3.16 11.09 -1.41
CA GLU A 147 -2.01 10.51 -2.09
C GLU A 147 -0.83 11.49 -2.01
N LYS A 148 0.35 10.91 -1.75
CA LYS A 148 1.61 11.65 -1.75
C LYS A 148 2.31 11.41 -3.07
N THR A 149 2.50 12.47 -3.83
CA THR A 149 3.27 12.47 -5.06
C THR A 149 4.65 13.08 -4.81
N ASN A 150 5.64 12.64 -5.60
CA ASN A 150 6.98 13.26 -5.61
C ASN A 150 6.93 14.65 -6.23
#